data_7630cff8b0b5a780878ffed0f944e08d
#
_entry.id   7630cff8b0b5a780878ffed0f944e08d
#
_cell.length_a   1.000
_cell.length_b   1.000
_cell.length_c   1.000
_cell.angle_alpha   90.00
_cell.angle_beta   90.00
_cell.angle_gamma   90.00
#
_symmetry.space_group_name_H-M   'P 1'
#
loop_
_entity.id
_entity.type
_entity.pdbx_description
1 polymer ?
#
loop_
_entity_poly.entity_id
_entity_poly.type
_entity_poly.pdbx_seq_one_letter_code
_entity_poly.pdbx_strand_id
1 'polypeptide(L)'
;MNTANLTLSRLVKTLVTGLALVLVGPLPAQTATPKDPKSPVLGFADGRGPSGPVTLKIVAPAADELIPVPEAPVGQPPTKGAPVTLKVELANFETFEDEATKSGQHLEILVDNIGAMFPWRDATKPYTFKSLPKGTHTVRIFPVRPWGEAIKEPSAFALVTFHVGEKDGKNTAEPGSPVLTIVAPRGKVKGGTGKVLLDVLVTGCPVAESSVPQSCRLRYKLDTQPEVTLTKLDPVWLENLTPGRHAYVVGLTREQKIVPGAFALYQGSFEVENGANPAAPGSAPPAKATGH
;
A
#
# COMPACT_ATOMS: atom_id res chain seq x y z
N MET A 1 28.52 -28.10 -22.85
CA MET A 1 28.13 -27.21 -23.93
C MET A 1 26.73 -26.73 -23.64
N ASN A 2 26.62 -25.46 -23.34
CA ASN A 2 25.49 -24.84 -22.62
C ASN A 2 24.45 -24.25 -23.57
N THR A 3 23.20 -24.69 -23.42
CA THR A 3 22.04 -24.10 -24.12
C THR A 3 20.89 -23.74 -23.18
N ALA A 4 21.18 -23.45 -21.89
CA ALA A 4 20.13 -23.18 -20.89
C ALA A 4 19.98 -21.71 -20.44
N ASN A 5 20.77 -20.77 -20.95
CA ASN A 5 20.81 -19.38 -20.40
C ASN A 5 20.17 -18.30 -21.27
N LEU A 6 19.37 -18.65 -22.28
CA LEU A 6 18.84 -17.64 -23.22
C LEU A 6 17.34 -17.30 -23.03
N THR A 7 16.64 -17.94 -22.13
CA THR A 7 15.17 -17.83 -22.08
C THR A 7 14.64 -16.82 -21.05
N LEU A 8 15.39 -16.50 -19.99
CA LEU A 8 14.91 -15.56 -18.96
C LEU A 8 15.12 -14.08 -19.29
N SER A 9 16.17 -13.78 -20.09
CA SER A 9 16.48 -12.40 -20.47
C SER A 9 15.52 -11.82 -21.53
N ARG A 10 14.82 -12.65 -22.26
CA ARG A 10 13.85 -12.20 -23.28
C ARG A 10 12.46 -11.92 -22.71
N LEU A 11 12.08 -12.53 -21.59
CA LEU A 11 10.75 -12.32 -21.00
C LEU A 11 10.64 -10.96 -20.29
N VAL A 12 11.72 -10.47 -19.70
CA VAL A 12 11.73 -9.18 -19.00
C VAL A 12 11.72 -8.01 -19.98
N LYS A 13 12.31 -8.16 -21.16
CA LYS A 13 12.30 -7.09 -22.18
C LYS A 13 10.96 -6.94 -22.91
N THR A 14 10.15 -7.97 -22.98
CA THR A 14 8.86 -7.92 -23.69
C THR A 14 7.73 -7.33 -22.84
N LEU A 15 7.87 -7.30 -21.52
CA LEU A 15 6.83 -6.72 -20.64
C LEU A 15 6.94 -5.20 -20.50
N VAL A 16 8.11 -4.63 -20.73
CA VAL A 16 8.33 -3.16 -20.69
C VAL A 16 7.88 -2.48 -21.99
N THR A 17 7.87 -3.20 -23.11
CA THR A 17 7.49 -2.65 -24.42
C THR A 17 5.97 -2.69 -24.68
N GLY A 18 5.21 -3.41 -23.91
CA GLY A 18 3.76 -3.52 -24.08
C GLY A 18 2.93 -2.37 -23.48
N LEU A 19 3.54 -1.44 -22.74
CA LEU A 19 2.87 -0.25 -22.23
C LEU A 19 3.16 1.01 -23.05
N ALA A 20 3.92 0.85 -24.14
CA ALA A 20 4.18 1.91 -25.07
C ALA A 20 3.19 1.81 -26.23
N LEU A 21 2.26 2.75 -26.20
CA LEU A 21 1.66 3.33 -27.40
C LEU A 21 0.65 2.47 -28.17
N VAL A 22 -0.54 2.36 -27.68
CA VAL A 22 -1.67 2.49 -28.58
C VAL A 22 -1.90 4.00 -28.76
N LEU A 23 -1.40 4.56 -29.85
CA LEU A 23 -1.78 5.86 -30.38
C LEU A 23 -3.25 5.74 -30.83
N VAL A 24 -4.18 5.90 -29.90
CA VAL A 24 -5.54 6.29 -30.22
C VAL A 24 -5.55 7.81 -30.15
N GLY A 25 -5.98 8.45 -31.26
CA GLY A 25 -6.06 9.88 -31.38
C GLY A 25 -6.83 10.56 -30.24
N PRO A 26 -6.83 11.90 -30.15
CA PRO A 26 -7.36 12.60 -29.00
C PRO A 26 -8.88 12.40 -28.93
N LEU A 27 -9.31 11.43 -28.13
CA LEU A 27 -10.64 11.44 -27.56
C LEU A 27 -10.68 12.57 -26.53
N PRO A 28 -11.75 13.38 -26.50
CA PRO A 28 -11.88 14.43 -25.51
C PRO A 28 -11.76 13.78 -24.13
N ALA A 29 -10.81 14.26 -23.34
CA ALA A 29 -10.70 13.89 -21.95
C ALA A 29 -12.03 14.25 -21.27
N GLN A 30 -12.87 13.24 -21.06
CA GLN A 30 -13.92 13.37 -20.07
C GLN A 30 -13.20 13.44 -18.73
N THR A 31 -12.96 14.68 -18.29
CA THR A 31 -12.69 14.98 -16.90
C THR A 31 -13.96 14.59 -16.13
N ALA A 32 -14.07 13.31 -15.78
CA ALA A 32 -14.92 12.90 -14.69
C ALA A 32 -14.32 13.59 -13.46
N THR A 33 -14.83 14.77 -13.15
CA THR A 33 -14.61 15.40 -11.85
C THR A 33 -15.12 14.39 -10.83
N PRO A 34 -14.28 13.78 -10.01
CA PRO A 34 -14.77 12.98 -8.90
C PRO A 34 -15.62 13.95 -8.08
N LYS A 35 -16.91 13.66 -7.95
CA LYS A 35 -17.75 14.34 -6.99
C LYS A 35 -17.04 14.17 -5.67
N ASP A 36 -16.61 15.26 -5.01
CA ASP A 36 -15.88 15.21 -3.74
C ASP A 36 -16.53 14.15 -2.86
N PRO A 37 -15.86 13.05 -2.59
CA PRO A 37 -16.36 12.13 -1.59
C PRO A 37 -16.34 12.95 -0.32
N LYS A 38 -17.50 13.25 0.24
CA LYS A 38 -17.58 13.69 1.63
C LYS A 38 -16.92 12.56 2.40
N SER A 39 -15.64 12.74 2.75
CA SER A 39 -14.98 11.90 3.74
C SER A 39 -15.95 11.82 4.90
N PRO A 40 -16.46 10.65 5.27
CA PRO A 40 -17.16 10.58 6.52
C PRO A 40 -16.14 11.08 7.54
N VAL A 41 -16.43 12.20 8.19
CA VAL A 41 -15.72 12.61 9.40
C VAL A 41 -16.15 11.57 10.43
N LEU A 42 -15.58 10.38 10.33
CA LEU A 42 -15.62 9.38 11.37
C LEU A 42 -14.73 9.93 12.48
N GLY A 43 -15.30 10.78 13.31
CA GLY A 43 -14.65 11.22 14.51
C GLY A 43 -14.32 9.99 15.35
N PHE A 44 -13.18 10.02 16.02
CA PHE A 44 -12.87 9.03 17.05
C PHE A 44 -13.96 9.13 18.12
N ALA A 45 -14.86 8.15 18.19
CA ALA A 45 -15.96 8.15 19.15
C ALA A 45 -15.48 8.15 20.61
N ASP A 46 -14.19 7.80 20.82
CA ASP A 46 -13.55 7.71 22.14
C ASP A 46 -12.47 8.79 22.36
N GLY A 47 -12.32 9.76 21.46
CA GLY A 47 -11.33 10.83 21.59
C GLY A 47 -9.86 10.41 21.42
N ARG A 48 -9.59 9.16 21.05
CA ARG A 48 -8.22 8.65 20.89
C ARG A 48 -7.56 8.99 19.54
N GLY A 49 -7.93 10.09 18.92
CA GLY A 49 -7.24 10.61 17.74
C GLY A 49 -5.82 11.14 18.04
N PRO A 50 -5.05 11.51 16.99
CA PRO A 50 -3.76 12.15 17.19
C PRO A 50 -3.87 13.37 18.10
N SER A 51 -2.99 13.47 19.10
CA SER A 51 -2.97 14.58 20.06
C SER A 51 -2.24 15.82 19.53
N GLY A 52 -1.66 15.74 18.33
CA GLY A 52 -0.90 16.79 17.64
C GLY A 52 -0.29 16.23 16.36
N PRO A 53 0.62 16.95 15.70
CA PRO A 53 1.34 16.46 14.54
C PRO A 53 2.04 15.15 14.84
N VAL A 54 1.71 14.10 14.08
CA VAL A 54 2.30 12.77 14.26
C VAL A 54 3.74 12.76 13.78
N THR A 55 4.65 12.25 14.60
CA THR A 55 6.04 12.03 14.19
C THR A 55 6.43 10.58 14.35
N LEU A 56 7.07 10.04 13.34
CA LEU A 56 7.51 8.65 13.29
C LEU A 56 8.93 8.56 12.76
N LYS A 57 9.80 7.84 13.49
CA LYS A 57 11.18 7.59 13.07
C LYS A 57 11.53 6.13 13.30
N ILE A 58 12.15 5.49 12.30
CA ILE A 58 12.72 4.15 12.47
C ILE A 58 14.09 4.28 13.17
N VAL A 59 14.24 3.59 14.29
CA VAL A 59 15.46 3.56 15.09
C VAL A 59 16.31 2.34 14.75
N ALA A 60 15.65 1.21 14.42
CA ALA A 60 16.29 -0.01 13.95
C ALA A 60 15.43 -0.71 12.91
N PRO A 61 16.04 -1.36 11.89
CA PRO A 61 17.48 -1.32 11.60
C PRO A 61 17.96 0.07 11.18
N ALA A 62 19.28 0.31 11.22
CA ALA A 62 19.88 1.51 10.70
C ALA A 62 19.85 1.53 9.15
N ALA A 63 19.92 2.71 8.56
CA ALA A 63 20.04 2.82 7.11
C ALA A 63 21.33 2.14 6.62
N ASP A 64 21.23 1.38 5.53
CA ASP A 64 22.33 0.61 4.92
C ASP A 64 22.95 -0.47 5.83
N GLU A 65 22.29 -0.82 6.94
CA GLU A 65 22.74 -1.88 7.85
C GLU A 65 22.76 -3.24 7.14
N LEU A 66 23.84 -4.00 7.31
CA LEU A 66 23.95 -5.38 6.86
C LEU A 66 23.70 -6.34 8.05
N ILE A 67 22.53 -6.95 8.06
CA ILE A 67 22.10 -7.94 9.06
C ILE A 67 22.64 -9.31 8.66
N PRO A 68 23.48 -9.95 9.48
CA PRO A 68 24.04 -11.26 9.14
C PRO A 68 22.96 -12.35 9.15
N VAL A 69 23.07 -13.28 8.21
CA VAL A 69 22.21 -14.47 8.20
C VAL A 69 22.83 -15.51 9.12
N PRO A 70 22.08 -16.06 10.08
CA PRO A 70 22.58 -17.11 10.95
C PRO A 70 23.06 -18.33 10.17
N GLU A 71 24.17 -18.92 10.58
CA GLU A 71 24.62 -20.19 10.03
C GLU A 71 23.59 -21.30 10.30
N ALA A 72 23.41 -22.17 9.33
CA ALA A 72 22.55 -23.33 9.52
C ALA A 72 23.24 -24.33 10.47
N PRO A 73 22.50 -24.99 11.37
CA PRO A 73 23.03 -26.10 12.15
C PRO A 73 23.64 -27.19 11.24
N VAL A 74 24.65 -27.87 11.74
CA VAL A 74 25.29 -28.95 10.99
C VAL A 74 24.26 -29.98 10.51
N GLY A 75 24.28 -30.29 9.21
CA GLY A 75 23.34 -31.23 8.60
C GLY A 75 21.98 -30.63 8.20
N GLN A 76 21.77 -29.34 8.41
CA GLN A 76 20.58 -28.63 7.96
C GLN A 76 20.84 -27.85 6.65
N PRO A 77 19.80 -27.62 5.83
CA PRO A 77 19.95 -26.79 4.64
C PRO A 77 20.31 -25.34 5.01
N PRO A 78 21.03 -24.62 4.14
CA PRO A 78 21.44 -23.22 4.39
C PRO A 78 20.28 -22.32 4.78
N THR A 79 20.50 -21.46 5.75
CA THR A 79 19.52 -20.46 6.18
C THR A 79 19.25 -19.46 5.03
N LYS A 80 17.96 -19.25 4.72
CA LYS A 80 17.52 -18.42 3.58
C LYS A 80 17.28 -16.97 3.95
N GLY A 81 17.39 -16.60 5.22
CA GLY A 81 17.12 -15.27 5.71
C GLY A 81 17.51 -15.09 7.16
N ALA A 82 17.22 -13.93 7.72
CA ALA A 82 17.53 -13.58 9.11
C ALA A 82 16.30 -12.97 9.82
N PRO A 83 16.22 -13.09 11.16
CA PRO A 83 15.28 -12.31 11.93
C PRO A 83 15.65 -10.83 11.86
N VAL A 84 14.64 -9.96 11.68
CA VAL A 84 14.82 -8.51 11.63
C VAL A 84 13.88 -7.86 12.61
N THR A 85 14.42 -7.05 13.51
CA THR A 85 13.64 -6.35 14.53
C THR A 85 13.55 -4.87 14.20
N LEU A 86 12.32 -4.38 14.06
CA LEU A 86 12.01 -2.97 13.88
C LEU A 86 11.80 -2.30 15.23
N LYS A 87 12.38 -1.13 15.40
CA LYS A 87 12.12 -0.21 16.52
C LYS A 87 11.80 1.17 15.97
N VAL A 88 10.84 1.83 16.57
CA VAL A 88 10.42 3.19 16.18
C VAL A 88 10.35 4.11 17.38
N GLU A 89 10.54 5.40 17.12
CA GLU A 89 10.10 6.50 17.96
C GLU A 89 8.81 7.05 17.35
N LEU A 90 7.73 7.08 18.14
CA LEU A 90 6.40 7.51 17.70
C LEU A 90 5.88 8.53 18.71
N ALA A 91 5.42 9.69 18.24
CA ALA A 91 4.83 10.70 19.09
C ALA A 91 3.48 11.18 18.53
N ASN A 92 2.61 11.60 19.45
CA ASN A 92 1.26 12.11 19.19
C ASN A 92 0.31 11.12 18.50
N PHE A 93 0.61 9.82 18.55
CA PHE A 93 -0.21 8.77 18.01
C PHE A 93 -0.13 7.53 18.91
N GLU A 94 -1.24 7.13 19.49
CA GLU A 94 -1.35 5.93 20.30
C GLU A 94 -1.82 4.77 19.46
N THR A 95 -1.12 3.64 19.50
CA THR A 95 -1.56 2.42 18.85
C THR A 95 -2.41 1.60 19.84
N PHE A 96 -3.54 1.09 19.37
CA PHE A 96 -4.41 0.21 20.18
C PHE A 96 -5.21 -0.73 19.29
N GLU A 97 -5.70 -1.80 19.88
CA GLU A 97 -6.73 -2.69 19.32
C GLU A 97 -7.94 -2.71 20.25
N ASP A 98 -9.10 -2.42 19.70
CA ASP A 98 -10.38 -2.61 20.39
C ASP A 98 -10.71 -4.11 20.44
N GLU A 99 -10.96 -4.64 21.64
CA GLU A 99 -11.15 -6.07 21.82
C GLU A 99 -12.41 -6.63 21.15
N ALA A 100 -13.45 -5.81 21.05
CA ALA A 100 -14.75 -6.23 20.50
C ALA A 100 -14.75 -6.20 18.98
N THR A 101 -14.21 -5.14 18.37
CA THR A 101 -14.21 -4.93 16.93
C THR A 101 -12.95 -5.45 16.24
N LYS A 102 -11.90 -5.75 17.00
CA LYS A 102 -10.56 -6.10 16.51
C LYS A 102 -9.99 -5.04 15.57
N SER A 103 -10.48 -3.83 15.66
CA SER A 103 -9.97 -2.67 14.93
C SER A 103 -9.34 -1.67 15.89
N GLY A 104 -8.60 -0.72 15.35
CA GLY A 104 -7.92 0.31 16.14
C GLY A 104 -6.87 0.99 15.30
N GLN A 105 -6.43 2.15 15.77
CA GLN A 105 -5.32 2.82 15.10
C GLN A 105 -4.00 2.08 15.38
N HIS A 106 -3.21 1.91 14.36
CA HIS A 106 -1.97 1.14 14.42
C HIS A 106 -0.96 1.65 13.39
N LEU A 107 0.26 1.13 13.45
CA LEU A 107 1.21 1.29 12.38
C LEU A 107 1.04 0.17 11.36
N GLU A 108 1.15 0.51 10.09
CA GLU A 108 1.32 -0.46 9.00
C GLU A 108 2.77 -0.53 8.59
N ILE A 109 3.25 -1.74 8.39
CA ILE A 109 4.60 -2.03 7.89
C ILE A 109 4.47 -2.61 6.50
N LEU A 110 5.12 -1.99 5.53
CA LEU A 110 5.24 -2.50 4.16
C LEU A 110 6.70 -2.80 3.87
N VAL A 111 6.99 -4.05 3.53
CA VAL A 111 8.33 -4.48 3.11
C VAL A 111 8.36 -4.55 1.60
N ASP A 112 9.32 -3.86 0.99
CA ASP A 112 9.52 -3.79 -0.46
C ASP A 112 8.29 -3.24 -1.21
N ASN A 113 8.17 -3.53 -2.50
CA ASN A 113 7.00 -3.10 -3.30
C ASN A 113 5.99 -4.23 -3.50
N ILE A 114 6.30 -5.40 -3.01
CA ILE A 114 5.47 -6.61 -3.15
C ILE A 114 5.10 -7.10 -1.76
N GLY A 115 3.87 -7.50 -1.59
CA GLY A 115 3.52 -8.28 -0.43
C GLY A 115 2.46 -7.70 0.46
N ALA A 116 2.26 -8.41 1.55
CA ALA A 116 1.33 -8.06 2.59
C ALA A 116 1.84 -6.85 3.39
N MET A 117 0.91 -6.04 3.85
CA MET A 117 1.18 -5.13 4.96
C MET A 117 1.06 -5.90 6.28
N PHE A 118 1.82 -5.44 7.26
CA PHE A 118 1.88 -6.07 8.56
C PHE A 118 1.41 -5.06 9.61
N PRO A 119 0.23 -5.25 10.21
CA PRO A 119 -0.27 -4.35 11.24
C PRO A 119 0.56 -4.46 12.52
N TRP A 120 1.07 -3.31 12.99
CA TRP A 120 1.79 -3.19 14.24
C TRP A 120 0.92 -2.47 15.27
N ARG A 121 0.20 -3.24 16.08
CA ARG A 121 -0.85 -2.75 16.97
C ARG A 121 -0.36 -2.30 18.34
N ASP A 122 0.86 -2.66 18.71
CA ASP A 122 1.50 -2.23 19.96
C ASP A 122 2.91 -1.71 19.66
N ALA A 123 2.99 -0.43 19.25
CA ALA A 123 4.26 0.21 18.89
C ALA A 123 5.14 0.55 20.11
N THR A 124 4.68 0.26 21.34
CA THR A 124 5.52 0.34 22.55
C THR A 124 6.52 -0.80 22.62
N LYS A 125 6.30 -1.87 21.86
CA LYS A 125 7.18 -3.04 21.75
C LYS A 125 7.79 -3.13 20.36
N PRO A 126 9.01 -3.66 20.22
CA PRO A 126 9.60 -3.91 18.90
C PRO A 126 8.77 -4.90 18.08
N TYR A 127 8.75 -4.70 16.76
CA TYR A 127 8.17 -5.65 15.81
C TYR A 127 9.28 -6.53 15.20
N THR A 128 9.13 -7.84 15.23
CA THR A 128 10.17 -8.74 14.70
C THR A 128 9.63 -9.63 13.60
N PHE A 129 10.18 -9.48 12.40
CA PHE A 129 10.07 -10.49 11.35
C PHE A 129 10.90 -11.70 11.74
N LYS A 130 10.29 -12.88 11.78
CA LYS A 130 11.00 -14.12 12.12
C LYS A 130 12.10 -14.48 11.14
N SER A 131 11.88 -14.16 9.85
CA SER A 131 12.86 -14.37 8.78
C SER A 131 12.51 -13.48 7.60
N LEU A 132 13.39 -12.53 7.27
CA LEU A 132 13.39 -11.87 5.98
C LEU A 132 14.41 -12.56 5.06
N PRO A 133 14.11 -12.75 3.78
CA PRO A 133 15.03 -13.38 2.83
C PRO A 133 16.36 -12.61 2.72
N LYS A 134 17.38 -13.24 2.15
CA LYS A 134 18.61 -12.55 1.75
C LYS A 134 18.33 -11.51 0.67
N GLY A 135 19.05 -10.40 0.73
CA GLY A 135 18.95 -9.30 -0.23
C GLY A 135 18.75 -7.95 0.42
N THR A 136 18.50 -6.96 -0.40
CA THR A 136 18.18 -5.58 0.00
C THR A 136 16.70 -5.42 0.22
N HIS A 137 16.33 -4.82 1.34
CA HIS A 137 14.94 -4.54 1.72
C HIS A 137 14.73 -3.07 2.03
N THR A 138 13.61 -2.53 1.57
CA THR A 138 13.11 -1.22 1.99
C THR A 138 11.82 -1.42 2.79
N VAL A 139 11.87 -1.01 4.05
CA VAL A 139 10.71 -1.00 4.93
C VAL A 139 10.14 0.40 4.98
N ARG A 140 8.82 0.50 4.84
CA ARG A 140 8.02 1.72 5.00
C ARG A 140 7.05 1.51 6.15
N ILE A 141 6.99 2.47 7.06
CA ILE A 141 6.11 2.42 8.24
C ILE A 141 5.32 3.72 8.27
N PHE A 142 4.02 3.61 8.52
CA PHE A 142 3.12 4.75 8.60
C PHE A 142 1.91 4.43 9.49
N PRO A 143 1.35 5.42 10.18
CA PRO A 143 0.18 5.26 11.01
C PRO A 143 -1.10 5.23 10.17
N VAL A 144 -2.04 4.39 10.57
CA VAL A 144 -3.37 4.28 9.96
C VAL A 144 -4.47 4.42 11.02
N ARG A 145 -5.56 5.01 10.59
CA ARG A 145 -6.79 5.15 11.37
C ARG A 145 -7.50 3.80 11.52
N PRO A 146 -8.44 3.64 12.45
CA PRO A 146 -9.18 2.38 12.64
C PRO A 146 -9.88 1.86 11.37
N TRP A 147 -10.22 2.75 10.44
CA TRP A 147 -10.87 2.40 9.17
C TRP A 147 -9.88 2.20 8.00
N GLY A 148 -8.55 2.18 8.27
CA GLY A 148 -7.51 1.85 7.29
C GLY A 148 -6.97 3.02 6.47
N GLU A 149 -7.39 4.25 6.74
CA GLU A 149 -6.85 5.46 6.10
C GLU A 149 -5.51 5.86 6.72
N ALA A 150 -4.52 6.15 5.90
CA ALA A 150 -3.22 6.60 6.39
C ALA A 150 -3.23 8.07 6.86
N ILE A 151 -2.44 8.36 7.89
CA ILE A 151 -2.10 9.72 8.26
C ILE A 151 -1.12 10.26 7.22
N LYS A 152 -1.46 11.40 6.58
CA LYS A 152 -0.71 11.94 5.43
C LYS A 152 0.30 13.02 5.76
N GLU A 153 0.56 13.24 7.03
CA GLU A 153 1.60 14.17 7.47
C GLU A 153 2.99 13.63 7.06
N PRO A 154 3.87 14.43 6.43
CA PRO A 154 5.20 13.96 6.04
C PRO A 154 6.03 13.40 7.18
N SER A 155 5.87 13.95 8.39
CA SER A 155 6.54 13.50 9.62
C SER A 155 6.00 12.15 10.15
N ALA A 156 4.84 11.72 9.70
CA ALA A 156 4.22 10.45 10.07
C ALA A 156 4.64 9.26 9.19
N PHE A 157 5.50 9.49 8.21
CA PHE A 157 6.00 8.43 7.32
C PHE A 157 7.49 8.20 7.55
N ALA A 158 7.87 6.96 7.77
CA ALA A 158 9.26 6.58 7.92
C ALA A 158 9.63 5.46 6.93
N LEU A 159 10.85 5.54 6.41
CA LEU A 159 11.41 4.59 5.45
C LEU A 159 12.86 4.29 5.81
N VAL A 160 13.25 3.02 5.68
CA VAL A 160 14.63 2.58 5.83
C VAL A 160 14.95 1.49 4.81
N THR A 161 16.11 1.60 4.18
CA THR A 161 16.69 0.52 3.36
C THR A 161 17.83 -0.13 4.13
N PHE A 162 17.84 -1.45 4.22
CA PHE A 162 18.85 -2.27 4.87
C PHE A 162 19.03 -3.59 4.10
N HIS A 163 19.96 -4.43 4.54
CA HIS A 163 20.35 -5.64 3.82
C HIS A 163 20.34 -6.85 4.75
N VAL A 164 19.97 -8.01 4.24
CA VAL A 164 20.02 -9.29 4.93
C VAL A 164 21.02 -10.19 4.20
N GLY A 165 22.17 -10.44 4.79
CA GLY A 165 23.23 -11.31 4.28
C GLY A 165 23.99 -10.76 3.08
N GLU A 166 23.34 -10.01 2.19
CA GLU A 166 23.97 -9.45 0.98
C GLU A 166 23.29 -8.15 0.53
N LYS A 167 24.05 -7.33 -0.20
CA LYS A 167 23.57 -6.13 -0.88
C LYS A 167 23.36 -6.46 -2.37
N ASP A 168 22.13 -6.76 -2.78
CA ASP A 168 21.82 -7.13 -4.16
C ASP A 168 21.30 -5.96 -5.02
N GLY A 169 21.16 -4.77 -4.42
CA GLY A 169 20.72 -3.53 -5.09
C GLY A 169 19.25 -3.49 -5.48
N LYS A 170 18.49 -4.56 -5.22
CA LYS A 170 17.04 -4.55 -5.42
C LYS A 170 16.34 -3.76 -4.32
N ASN A 171 15.10 -3.39 -4.55
CA ASN A 171 14.24 -2.72 -3.55
C ASN A 171 14.90 -1.52 -2.85
N THR A 172 15.85 -0.85 -3.49
CA THR A 172 16.53 0.32 -2.93
C THR A 172 15.71 1.56 -3.19
N ALA A 173 15.39 2.30 -2.12
CA ALA A 173 14.85 3.63 -2.22
C ALA A 173 16.00 4.63 -2.31
N GLU A 174 16.25 5.16 -3.50
CA GLU A 174 17.28 6.18 -3.70
C GLU A 174 16.92 7.47 -2.96
N PRO A 175 17.89 8.10 -2.28
CA PRO A 175 17.66 9.38 -1.59
C PRO A 175 17.02 10.42 -2.50
N GLY A 176 15.93 11.03 -2.05
CA GLY A 176 15.19 12.05 -2.81
C GLY A 176 14.36 11.54 -3.98
N SER A 177 14.40 10.26 -4.29
CA SER A 177 13.49 9.66 -5.28
C SER A 177 12.06 9.64 -4.78
N PRO A 178 11.07 9.85 -5.66
CA PRO A 178 9.67 9.69 -5.30
C PRO A 178 9.35 8.26 -4.90
N VAL A 179 8.63 8.11 -3.78
CA VAL A 179 8.16 6.83 -3.27
C VAL A 179 6.64 6.85 -3.20
N LEU A 180 6.02 5.97 -3.96
CA LEU A 180 4.60 5.67 -3.92
C LEU A 180 4.36 4.47 -3.00
N THR A 181 3.49 4.64 -2.04
CA THR A 181 3.05 3.56 -1.14
C THR A 181 1.55 3.39 -1.27
N ILE A 182 1.12 2.22 -1.70
CA ILE A 182 -0.30 1.88 -1.71
C ILE A 182 -0.69 1.46 -0.30
N VAL A 183 -1.63 2.17 0.29
CA VAL A 183 -2.22 1.85 1.60
C VAL A 183 -3.38 0.88 1.42
N ALA A 184 -4.31 1.24 0.55
CA ALA A 184 -5.48 0.44 0.20
C ALA A 184 -5.79 0.60 -1.32
N PRO A 185 -6.45 -0.39 -1.97
CA PRO A 185 -6.83 -1.70 -1.45
C PRO A 185 -5.69 -2.72 -1.53
N ARG A 186 -5.69 -3.69 -0.62
CA ARG A 186 -4.76 -4.82 -0.63
C ARG A 186 -5.46 -6.10 -0.17
N GLY A 187 -5.02 -7.24 -0.66
CA GLY A 187 -5.54 -8.55 -0.23
C GLY A 187 -7.03 -8.69 -0.46
N LYS A 188 -7.76 -9.10 0.57
CA LYS A 188 -9.22 -9.24 0.55
C LYS A 188 -9.87 -8.02 1.19
N VAL A 189 -10.85 -7.48 0.50
CA VAL A 189 -11.63 -6.33 0.95
C VAL A 189 -13.11 -6.67 1.00
N LYS A 190 -13.80 -6.21 2.03
CA LYS A 190 -15.25 -6.42 2.17
C LYS A 190 -16.00 -5.57 1.15
N GLY A 191 -16.75 -6.22 0.28
CA GLY A 191 -17.48 -5.59 -0.82
C GLY A 191 -18.92 -5.13 -0.50
N GLY A 192 -19.32 -5.07 0.77
CA GLY A 192 -20.71 -4.87 1.18
C GLY A 192 -21.44 -3.66 0.61
N THR A 193 -20.73 -2.63 0.15
CA THR A 193 -21.31 -1.43 -0.49
C THR A 193 -20.90 -1.27 -1.95
N GLY A 194 -20.13 -2.19 -2.52
CA GLY A 194 -19.50 -2.03 -3.84
C GLY A 194 -18.49 -0.88 -3.93
N LYS A 195 -18.08 -0.35 -2.78
CA LYS A 195 -17.10 0.72 -2.66
C LYS A 195 -15.85 0.23 -1.96
N VAL A 196 -14.71 0.48 -2.54
CA VAL A 196 -13.39 0.13 -2.00
C VAL A 196 -12.52 1.37 -1.94
N LEU A 197 -11.87 1.58 -0.81
CA LEU A 197 -10.99 2.72 -0.64
C LEU A 197 -9.71 2.53 -1.48
N LEU A 198 -9.35 3.53 -2.28
CA LEU A 198 -8.01 3.72 -2.82
C LEU A 198 -7.33 4.81 -1.99
N ASP A 199 -6.37 4.42 -1.21
CA ASP A 199 -5.56 5.33 -0.40
C ASP A 199 -4.08 5.11 -0.66
N VAL A 200 -3.34 6.21 -0.79
CA VAL A 200 -1.91 6.18 -1.13
C VAL A 200 -1.14 7.23 -0.32
N LEU A 201 0.13 6.94 -0.09
CA LEU A 201 1.11 7.90 0.40
C LEU A 201 2.15 8.15 -0.68
N VAL A 202 2.60 9.39 -0.81
CA VAL A 202 3.68 9.79 -1.72
C VAL A 202 4.67 10.65 -0.97
N THR A 203 5.94 10.31 -1.07
CA THR A 203 7.05 11.12 -0.56
C THR A 203 8.02 11.46 -1.66
N GLY A 204 8.85 12.47 -1.48
CA GLY A 204 9.86 12.89 -2.45
C GLY A 204 9.30 13.60 -3.69
N CYS A 205 7.98 13.77 -3.79
CA CYS A 205 7.35 14.52 -4.89
C CYS A 205 5.98 15.04 -4.45
N PRO A 206 5.70 16.34 -4.46
CA PRO A 206 4.36 16.85 -4.23
C PRO A 206 3.41 16.40 -5.34
N VAL A 207 2.25 15.88 -4.97
CA VAL A 207 1.20 15.53 -5.93
C VAL A 207 0.31 16.76 -6.14
N ALA A 208 0.36 17.33 -7.34
CA ALA A 208 -0.35 18.57 -7.66
C ALA A 208 -0.59 18.71 -9.18
N GLU A 209 -1.23 19.80 -9.58
CA GLU A 209 -1.38 20.18 -10.97
C GLU A 209 -0.03 20.42 -11.64
N SER A 210 0.01 20.30 -12.97
CA SER A 210 1.25 20.45 -13.75
C SER A 210 1.85 21.86 -13.71
N SER A 211 1.06 22.85 -13.32
CA SER A 211 1.52 24.23 -13.12
C SER A 211 2.43 24.38 -11.89
N VAL A 212 2.39 23.42 -10.95
CA VAL A 212 3.26 23.43 -9.78
C VAL A 212 4.62 22.82 -10.15
N PRO A 213 5.73 23.57 -10.05
CA PRO A 213 7.05 23.05 -10.40
C PRO A 213 7.40 21.77 -9.62
N GLN A 214 8.09 20.85 -10.28
CA GLN A 214 8.53 19.56 -9.69
C GLN A 214 7.40 18.67 -9.17
N SER A 215 6.12 19.01 -9.41
CA SER A 215 5.00 18.16 -8.99
C SER A 215 4.93 16.86 -9.79
N CYS A 216 4.36 15.86 -9.15
CA CYS A 216 3.94 14.62 -9.77
C CYS A 216 2.41 14.57 -9.87
N ARG A 217 1.91 13.70 -10.72
CA ARG A 217 0.53 13.28 -10.75
C ARG A 217 0.45 11.80 -10.45
N LEU A 218 -0.60 11.44 -9.76
CA LEU A 218 -0.90 10.03 -9.51
C LEU A 218 -1.80 9.53 -10.64
N ARG A 219 -1.36 8.50 -11.35
CA ARG A 219 -2.17 7.84 -12.37
C ARG A 219 -2.54 6.46 -11.88
N TYR A 220 -3.81 6.09 -12.00
CA TYR A 220 -4.22 4.72 -11.74
C TYR A 220 -5.10 4.17 -12.86
N LYS A 221 -5.02 2.87 -13.04
CA LYS A 221 -5.86 2.10 -13.93
C LYS A 221 -6.37 0.88 -13.17
N LEU A 222 -7.68 0.66 -13.21
CA LEU A 222 -8.36 -0.46 -12.60
C LEU A 222 -8.93 -1.35 -13.69
N ASP A 223 -8.54 -2.61 -13.73
CA ASP A 223 -8.97 -3.59 -14.72
C ASP A 223 -8.85 -3.04 -16.16
N THR A 224 -9.93 -3.09 -16.91
CA THR A 224 -10.03 -2.54 -18.26
C THR A 224 -10.56 -1.10 -18.32
N GLN A 225 -10.81 -0.48 -17.15
CA GLN A 225 -11.32 0.90 -17.09
C GLN A 225 -10.30 1.90 -17.66
N PRO A 226 -10.78 3.05 -18.13
CA PRO A 226 -9.89 4.15 -18.51
C PRO A 226 -8.97 4.55 -17.36
N GLU A 227 -7.77 4.98 -17.70
CA GLU A 227 -6.83 5.51 -16.73
C GLU A 227 -7.31 6.83 -16.16
N VAL A 228 -7.17 7.00 -14.86
CA VAL A 228 -7.54 8.22 -14.12
C VAL A 228 -6.28 8.91 -13.61
N THR A 229 -6.25 10.23 -13.72
CA THR A 229 -5.17 11.07 -13.17
C THR A 229 -5.69 11.84 -11.96
N LEU A 230 -4.98 11.76 -10.86
CA LEU A 230 -5.24 12.49 -9.63
C LEU A 230 -4.13 13.51 -9.38
N THR A 231 -4.51 14.68 -8.93
CA THR A 231 -3.64 15.81 -8.60
C THR A 231 -3.65 16.13 -7.10
N LYS A 232 -4.31 15.26 -6.33
CA LYS A 232 -4.40 15.32 -4.86
C LYS A 232 -4.24 13.92 -4.29
N LEU A 233 -3.82 13.83 -3.04
CA LEU A 233 -3.67 12.58 -2.29
C LEU A 233 -4.89 12.24 -1.43
N ASP A 234 -6.03 12.91 -1.65
CA ASP A 234 -7.24 12.56 -0.93
C ASP A 234 -7.65 11.11 -1.24
N PRO A 235 -8.13 10.34 -0.25
CA PRO A 235 -8.63 9.00 -0.51
C PRO A 235 -9.75 9.00 -1.54
N VAL A 236 -9.74 8.01 -2.44
CA VAL A 236 -10.72 7.89 -3.52
C VAL A 236 -11.53 6.61 -3.33
N TRP A 237 -12.86 6.69 -3.47
CA TRP A 237 -13.70 5.51 -3.52
C TRP A 237 -13.74 4.93 -4.94
N LEU A 238 -13.27 3.69 -5.06
CA LEU A 238 -13.51 2.87 -6.24
C LEU A 238 -14.93 2.31 -6.12
N GLU A 239 -15.80 2.70 -7.03
CA GLU A 239 -17.23 2.36 -6.95
C GLU A 239 -17.62 1.30 -7.99
N ASN A 240 -18.78 0.65 -7.76
CA ASN A 240 -19.37 -0.34 -8.67
C ASN A 240 -18.47 -1.57 -8.90
N LEU A 241 -17.67 -1.94 -7.92
CA LEU A 241 -16.85 -3.14 -8.00
C LEU A 241 -17.73 -4.39 -7.80
N THR A 242 -17.56 -5.34 -8.69
CA THR A 242 -18.18 -6.66 -8.56
C THR A 242 -17.36 -7.52 -7.60
N PRO A 243 -17.98 -8.52 -6.94
CA PRO A 243 -17.19 -9.51 -6.23
C PRO A 243 -16.20 -10.22 -7.14
N GLY A 244 -15.01 -10.50 -6.63
CA GLY A 244 -13.94 -11.15 -7.36
C GLY A 244 -12.62 -10.38 -7.35
N ARG A 245 -11.72 -10.84 -8.19
CA ARG A 245 -10.36 -10.27 -8.28
C ARG A 245 -10.34 -9.08 -9.23
N HIS A 246 -9.77 -7.99 -8.77
CA HIS A 246 -9.52 -6.77 -9.52
C HIS A 246 -8.01 -6.52 -9.62
N ALA A 247 -7.53 -6.20 -10.81
CA ALA A 247 -6.13 -5.81 -11.04
C ALA A 247 -6.03 -4.29 -11.15
N TYR A 248 -4.98 -3.72 -10.62
CA TYR A 248 -4.75 -2.28 -10.73
C TYR A 248 -3.28 -1.92 -10.87
N VAL A 249 -3.05 -0.80 -11.51
CA VAL A 249 -1.74 -0.18 -11.68
C VAL A 249 -1.83 1.24 -11.16
N VAL A 250 -0.88 1.64 -10.33
CA VAL A 250 -0.76 3.02 -9.82
C VAL A 250 0.65 3.50 -10.05
N GLY A 251 0.81 4.68 -10.62
CA GLY A 251 2.12 5.23 -10.93
C GLY A 251 2.21 6.73 -10.70
N LEU A 252 3.38 7.18 -10.32
CA LEU A 252 3.72 8.60 -10.28
C LEU A 252 4.26 9.04 -11.64
N THR A 253 3.70 10.11 -12.19
CA THR A 253 4.12 10.65 -13.48
C THR A 253 4.48 12.13 -13.39
N ARG A 254 5.46 12.51 -14.18
CA ARG A 254 5.80 13.90 -14.48
C ARG A 254 5.88 14.02 -16.00
N GLU A 255 5.27 15.05 -16.58
CA GLU A 255 5.24 15.21 -18.05
C GLU A 255 4.78 13.94 -18.77
N GLN A 256 3.76 13.26 -18.23
CA GLN A 256 3.16 12.01 -18.74
C GLN A 256 4.09 10.77 -18.72
N LYS A 257 5.30 10.88 -18.20
CA LYS A 257 6.23 9.76 -18.04
C LYS A 257 6.25 9.32 -16.59
N ILE A 258 6.40 8.01 -16.36
CA ILE A 258 6.66 7.48 -15.01
C ILE A 258 7.96 8.11 -14.50
N VAL A 259 7.92 8.66 -13.28
CA VAL A 259 9.13 9.18 -12.65
C VAL A 259 10.09 8.02 -12.34
N PRO A 260 11.41 8.24 -12.45
CA PRO A 260 12.37 7.19 -12.10
C PRO A 260 12.31 6.84 -10.62
N GLY A 261 12.62 5.60 -10.28
CA GLY A 261 12.70 5.08 -8.92
C GLY A 261 12.04 3.71 -8.76
N ALA A 262 12.58 2.91 -7.88
CA ALA A 262 12.11 1.54 -7.63
C ALA A 262 10.65 1.49 -7.13
N PHE A 263 10.19 2.58 -6.50
CA PHE A 263 8.87 2.67 -5.89
C PHE A 263 7.95 3.70 -6.55
N ALA A 264 8.20 4.08 -7.80
CA ALA A 264 7.36 5.03 -8.52
C ALA A 264 6.15 4.40 -9.22
N LEU A 265 6.15 3.08 -9.36
CA LEU A 265 5.11 2.31 -10.02
C LEU A 265 4.74 1.10 -9.15
N TYR A 266 3.46 0.87 -9.00
CA TYR A 266 2.91 -0.32 -8.34
C TYR A 266 1.94 -1.05 -9.27
N GLN A 267 2.06 -2.37 -9.33
CA GLN A 267 1.13 -3.26 -10.02
C GLN A 267 0.67 -4.33 -9.02
N GLY A 268 -0.62 -4.49 -8.88
CA GLY A 268 -1.17 -5.41 -7.89
C GLY A 268 -2.59 -5.84 -8.19
N SER A 269 -3.13 -6.57 -7.25
CA SER A 269 -4.54 -6.97 -7.29
C SER A 269 -5.09 -7.07 -5.87
N PHE A 270 -6.40 -6.94 -5.77
CA PHE A 270 -7.17 -7.19 -4.57
C PHE A 270 -8.40 -8.03 -4.92
N GLU A 271 -9.01 -8.63 -3.92
CA GLU A 271 -10.20 -9.44 -4.07
C GLU A 271 -11.35 -8.79 -3.30
N VAL A 272 -12.43 -8.50 -4.00
CA VAL A 272 -13.67 -8.03 -3.38
C VAL A 272 -14.47 -9.26 -2.95
N GLU A 273 -14.65 -9.43 -1.64
CA GLU A 273 -15.45 -10.52 -1.09
C GLU A 273 -16.94 -10.30 -1.36
N ASN A 274 -17.68 -11.40 -1.54
CA ASN A 274 -19.14 -11.34 -1.57
C ASN A 274 -19.65 -10.75 -0.25
N GLY A 275 -20.08 -9.51 -0.25
CA GLY A 275 -20.81 -8.94 0.87
C GLY A 275 -22.15 -9.66 0.96
N ALA A 276 -22.53 -10.17 2.12
CA ALA A 276 -23.92 -10.44 2.36
C ALA A 276 -24.68 -9.14 2.08
N ASN A 277 -25.55 -9.17 1.07
CA ASN A 277 -26.43 -8.05 0.78
C ASN A 277 -27.17 -7.72 2.11
N PRO A 278 -27.00 -6.54 2.72
CA PRO A 278 -27.83 -6.22 3.86
C PRO A 278 -29.27 -6.32 3.34
N ALA A 279 -30.04 -7.20 3.93
CA ALA A 279 -31.44 -7.43 3.58
C ALA A 279 -32.09 -6.06 3.37
N ALA A 280 -32.72 -5.87 2.21
CA ALA A 280 -33.44 -4.64 1.93
C ALA A 280 -34.35 -4.32 3.15
N PRO A 281 -34.37 -3.09 3.66
CA PRO A 281 -35.25 -2.75 4.77
C PRO A 281 -36.68 -2.93 4.28
N GLY A 282 -37.34 -4.03 4.69
CA GLY A 282 -38.74 -4.26 4.33
C GLY A 282 -39.23 -5.71 4.26
N SER A 283 -38.42 -6.72 4.43
CA SER A 283 -38.94 -8.10 4.57
C SER A 283 -39.12 -8.46 6.05
N ALA A 284 -40.25 -8.10 6.59
CA ALA A 284 -40.70 -8.65 7.88
C ALA A 284 -40.83 -10.19 7.76
N PRO A 285 -40.39 -10.96 8.76
CA PRO A 285 -40.58 -12.39 8.75
C PRO A 285 -42.08 -12.72 8.73
N PRO A 286 -42.51 -13.79 8.01
CA PRO A 286 -43.91 -14.16 7.96
C PRO A 286 -44.37 -14.48 9.38
N ALA A 287 -45.49 -13.88 9.76
CA ALA A 287 -46.14 -14.12 11.03
C ALA A 287 -46.44 -15.63 11.18
N LYS A 288 -46.03 -16.21 12.31
CA LYS A 288 -46.38 -17.59 12.64
C LYS A 288 -47.90 -17.65 12.77
N ALA A 289 -48.53 -18.43 11.91
CA ALA A 289 -49.92 -18.80 12.04
C ALA A 289 -50.08 -19.62 13.33
N THR A 290 -50.74 -19.03 14.33
CA THR A 290 -51.28 -19.76 15.46
C THR A 290 -52.55 -20.44 15.01
N GLY A 291 -52.49 -21.77 14.75
CA GLY A 291 -53.67 -22.60 14.58
C GLY A 291 -54.31 -22.90 15.92
N HIS A 292 -55.61 -22.71 15.96
CA HIS A 292 -56.50 -23.25 16.99
C HIS A 292 -56.73 -24.74 16.72
#